data_67b31fe409dcda98ada1be3b207304c5
#
_entry.id   67b31fe409dcda98ada1be3b207304c5
#
_cell.length_a   1.000
_cell.length_b   1.000
_cell.length_c   1.000
_cell.angle_alpha   90.00
_cell.angle_beta   90.00
_cell.angle_gamma   90.00
#
_symmetry.space_group_name_H-M   'P 1'
#
loop_
_entity.id
_entity.type
_entity.pdbx_description
1 polymer ?
#
loop_
_entity_poly.entity_id
_entity_poly.type
_entity_poly.pdbx_seq_one_letter_code
_entity_poly.pdbx_strand_id
1 'polypeptide(L)'
;MKKKKYRIEGTCGAKVVVNGKEYELTEDIHGEQWEGMEDVYSTEACAQTTTGAEVWWMFDDGEALDQWAEKEDWNANINGVIELDDDDED
;
A
#
# COMPACT_ATOMS: atom_id res chain seq x y z
N MET A 1 -18.82 9.90 -10.09
CA MET A 1 -17.67 9.61 -9.28
C MET A 1 -17.14 8.25 -9.62
N LYS A 2 -15.85 8.15 -9.85
CA LYS A 2 -15.28 6.90 -10.26
C LYS A 2 -14.15 6.49 -9.38
N LYS A 3 -13.94 5.19 -9.27
CA LYS A 3 -12.84 4.65 -8.54
C LYS A 3 -11.95 3.94 -9.54
N LYS A 4 -10.68 4.31 -9.57
CA LYS A 4 -9.74 3.77 -10.50
C LYS A 4 -8.77 2.87 -9.78
N LYS A 5 -8.57 1.67 -10.26
CA LYS A 5 -7.63 0.75 -9.66
C LYS A 5 -6.29 0.84 -10.35
N TYR A 6 -5.24 0.63 -9.60
CA TYR A 6 -3.90 0.68 -10.17
C TYR A 6 -3.04 -0.37 -9.49
N ARG A 7 -1.93 -0.70 -10.13
CA ARG A 7 -0.96 -1.62 -9.58
C ARG A 7 0.42 -1.16 -10.00
N ILE A 8 1.36 -1.21 -9.07
CA ILE A 8 2.72 -0.80 -9.33
C ILE A 8 3.52 -2.07 -9.59
N GLU A 9 3.78 -2.34 -10.84
CA GLU A 9 4.42 -3.58 -11.22
C GLU A 9 5.86 -3.61 -10.75
N GLY A 10 6.32 -4.80 -10.40
CA GLY A 10 7.70 -4.96 -9.98
C GLY A 10 7.94 -4.76 -8.51
N THR A 11 6.90 -4.50 -7.72
CA THR A 11 7.09 -4.31 -6.29
C THR A 11 6.91 -5.59 -5.50
N CYS A 12 6.50 -6.67 -6.16
CA CYS A 12 6.42 -7.96 -5.48
C CYS A 12 7.85 -8.35 -5.07
N GLY A 13 8.04 -8.72 -3.84
CA GLY A 13 9.35 -9.05 -3.32
C GLY A 13 10.08 -7.90 -2.66
N ALA A 14 9.53 -6.69 -2.75
CA ALA A 14 10.15 -5.56 -2.07
C ALA A 14 10.02 -5.73 -0.57
N LYS A 15 10.93 -5.11 0.17
CA LYS A 15 10.92 -5.20 1.61
C LYS A 15 10.65 -3.83 2.20
N VAL A 16 9.84 -3.80 3.24
CA VAL A 16 9.53 -2.56 3.96
C VAL A 16 9.73 -2.82 5.44
N VAL A 17 10.05 -1.77 6.18
CA VAL A 17 10.26 -1.88 7.61
C VAL A 17 9.25 -1.00 8.31
N VAL A 18 8.47 -1.58 9.20
CA VAL A 18 7.47 -0.84 9.96
C VAL A 18 7.70 -1.15 11.42
N ASN A 19 7.95 -0.11 12.20
CA ASN A 19 8.18 -0.25 13.65
C ASN A 19 9.28 -1.25 13.95
N GLY A 20 10.32 -1.26 13.12
CA GLY A 20 11.46 -2.12 13.35
C GLY A 20 11.31 -3.53 12.85
N LYS A 21 10.16 -3.87 12.27
CA LYS A 21 9.93 -5.20 11.75
C LYS A 21 9.91 -5.18 10.24
N GLU A 22 10.63 -6.10 9.62
CA GLU A 22 10.75 -6.12 8.17
C GLU A 22 9.68 -7.03 7.59
N TYR A 23 9.05 -6.55 6.51
CA TYR A 23 8.03 -7.32 5.82
C TYR A 23 8.44 -7.42 4.35
N GLU A 24 8.24 -8.58 3.77
CA GLU A 24 8.51 -8.78 2.36
C GLU A 24 7.19 -8.94 1.63
N LEU A 25 6.99 -8.16 0.58
CA LEU A 25 5.73 -8.16 -0.15
C LEU A 25 5.61 -9.40 -1.02
N THR A 26 4.43 -10.00 -1.05
CA THR A 26 4.20 -11.18 -1.88
C THR A 26 3.42 -10.85 -3.12
N GLU A 27 3.07 -9.58 -3.31
CA GLU A 27 2.32 -9.16 -4.48
C GLU A 27 2.73 -7.74 -4.81
N ASP A 28 2.43 -7.30 -6.01
CA ASP A 28 2.68 -5.93 -6.38
C ASP A 28 1.80 -5.01 -5.55
N ILE A 29 2.33 -3.84 -5.22
CA ILE A 29 1.55 -2.84 -4.51
C ILE A 29 0.41 -2.39 -5.42
N HIS A 30 -0.80 -2.33 -4.87
CA HIS A 30 -1.96 -1.95 -5.64
C HIS A 30 -2.88 -1.12 -4.78
N GLY A 31 -3.83 -0.47 -5.40
CA GLY A 31 -4.74 0.36 -4.66
C GLY A 31 -5.79 0.97 -5.54
N GLU A 32 -6.48 1.97 -5.00
CA GLU A 32 -7.57 2.64 -5.67
C GLU A 32 -7.45 4.13 -5.48
N GLN A 33 -7.81 4.86 -6.51
CA GLN A 33 -7.85 6.30 -6.48
C GLN A 33 -9.25 6.74 -6.82
N TRP A 34 -9.75 7.74 -6.11
CA TRP A 34 -11.03 8.31 -6.44
C TRP A 34 -10.82 9.46 -7.39
N GLU A 35 -11.64 9.54 -8.41
CA GLU A 35 -11.56 10.58 -9.39
C GLU A 35 -12.83 11.41 -9.35
N GLY A 36 -12.73 12.65 -9.72
CA GLY A 36 -13.89 13.50 -9.86
C GLY A 36 -14.34 14.16 -8.59
N MET A 37 -13.64 13.95 -7.50
CA MET A 37 -14.01 14.60 -6.29
C MET A 37 -12.86 15.36 -5.77
N GLU A 38 -13.11 16.63 -5.54
CA GLU A 38 -12.05 17.36 -5.23
C GLU A 38 -11.63 17.31 -3.89
N ASP A 39 -12.30 17.00 -2.94
CA ASP A 39 -11.77 17.02 -1.61
C ASP A 39 -11.60 15.68 -1.16
N VAL A 40 -11.26 14.73 -1.93
CA VAL A 40 -11.32 13.67 -1.41
C VAL A 40 -10.52 13.04 -1.22
N TYR A 41 -9.62 12.98 -1.34
CA TYR A 41 -9.56 11.92 -0.92
C TYR A 41 -8.45 11.22 -1.03
N SER A 42 -8.24 10.57 -0.20
CA SER A 42 -7.17 9.73 0.03
C SER A 42 -7.00 8.76 -1.06
N THR A 43 -5.85 8.64 -1.52
CA THR A 43 -5.43 7.58 -2.37
C THR A 43 -4.72 6.56 -1.48
N GLU A 44 -5.11 5.31 -1.59
CA GLU A 44 -4.56 4.28 -0.72
C GLU A 44 -3.91 3.19 -1.53
N ALA A 45 -2.88 2.59 -0.99
CA ALA A 45 -2.25 1.43 -1.59
C ALA A 45 -2.05 0.36 -0.54
N CYS A 46 -1.96 -0.88 -0.95
CA CYS A 46 -1.73 -1.96 -0.01
C CYS A 46 -1.04 -3.11 -0.71
N ALA A 47 -0.47 -4.00 0.07
CA ALA A 47 0.12 -5.22 -0.45
C ALA A 47 0.23 -6.21 0.69
N GLN A 48 0.10 -7.48 0.35
CA GLN A 48 0.24 -8.52 1.35
C GLN A 48 1.68 -8.94 1.47
N THR A 49 2.02 -9.56 2.58
CA THR A 49 3.39 -9.93 2.88
C THR A 49 3.49 -11.43 3.13
N THR A 50 4.73 -11.91 3.24
CA THR A 50 4.97 -13.33 3.43
C THR A 50 4.48 -13.82 4.78
N THR A 51 4.27 -12.91 5.74
CA THR A 51 3.80 -13.34 7.05
C THR A 51 2.28 -13.30 7.16
N GLY A 52 1.60 -12.95 6.08
CA GLY A 52 0.15 -12.82 6.13
C GLY A 52 -0.33 -11.46 6.55
N ALA A 53 0.56 -10.56 6.91
CA ALA A 53 0.16 -9.21 7.24
C ALA A 53 -0.06 -8.40 5.97
N GLU A 54 -0.82 -7.33 6.09
CA GLU A 54 -1.08 -6.46 4.95
C GLU A 54 -0.58 -5.07 5.28
N VAL A 55 0.25 -4.50 4.42
CA VAL A 55 0.81 -3.17 4.64
C VAL A 55 -0.01 -2.17 3.85
N TRP A 56 -0.32 -1.04 4.46
CA TRP A 56 -1.12 0.01 3.85
C TRP A 56 -0.35 1.30 3.80
N TRP A 57 -0.48 1.99 2.68
CA TRP A 57 0.10 3.30 2.47
C TRP A 57 -1.02 4.27 2.18
N MET A 58 -0.87 5.54 2.57
CA MET A 58 -1.86 6.56 2.29
C MET A 58 -1.20 7.81 1.76
N PHE A 59 -1.88 8.45 0.84
CA PHE A 59 -1.36 9.65 0.19
C PHE A 59 -2.45 10.70 0.14
N ASP A 60 -2.05 11.96 0.11
CA ASP A 60 -3.02 13.04 0.05
C ASP A 60 -3.72 13.11 -1.29
N ASP A 61 -3.04 12.76 -2.37
CA ASP A 61 -3.64 12.82 -3.68
C ASP A 61 -2.83 11.93 -4.62
N GLY A 62 -3.25 11.89 -5.86
CA GLY A 62 -2.59 11.03 -6.84
C GLY A 62 -1.20 11.47 -7.18
N GLU A 63 -0.93 12.77 -7.07
CA GLU A 63 0.41 13.25 -7.36
C GLU A 63 1.39 12.76 -6.32
N ALA A 64 0.99 12.76 -5.05
CA ALA A 64 1.84 12.25 -4.00
C ALA A 64 2.13 10.76 -4.23
N LEU A 65 1.13 10.02 -4.67
CA LEU A 65 1.33 8.62 -4.98
C LEU A 65 2.31 8.44 -6.12
N ASP A 66 2.17 9.24 -7.18
CA ASP A 66 3.04 9.11 -8.33
C ASP A 66 4.49 9.42 -7.98
N GLN A 67 4.72 10.43 -7.16
CA GLN A 67 6.07 10.77 -6.76
C GLN A 67 6.67 9.68 -5.90
N TRP A 68 5.88 9.13 -5.00
CA TRP A 68 6.33 8.05 -4.14
C TRP A 68 6.71 6.82 -4.97
N ALA A 69 5.90 6.48 -5.96
CA ALA A 69 6.19 5.33 -6.80
C ALA A 69 7.43 5.56 -7.66
N GLU A 70 7.60 6.79 -8.12
CA GLU A 70 8.74 7.07 -8.95
C GLU A 70 10.03 6.99 -8.16
N LYS A 71 10.01 7.39 -6.91
CA LYS A 71 11.19 7.32 -6.07
C LYS A 71 11.41 5.93 -5.49
N GLU A 72 10.42 5.07 -5.61
CA GLU A 72 10.49 3.70 -5.08
C GLU A 72 10.78 3.72 -3.58
N ASP A 73 10.19 4.67 -2.89
CA ASP A 73 10.47 4.83 -1.48
C ASP A 73 9.38 4.10 -0.69
N TRP A 74 9.39 2.79 -0.77
CA TRP A 74 8.28 1.99 -0.22
C TRP A 74 8.18 2.07 1.30
N ASN A 75 9.18 2.60 1.98
CA ASN A 75 9.09 2.78 3.42
C ASN A 75 8.45 4.08 3.82
N ALA A 76 8.18 4.97 2.87
CA ALA A 76 7.56 6.24 3.19
C ALA A 76 6.06 6.12 3.06
N ASN A 77 5.36 6.96 3.79
CA ASN A 77 3.90 7.07 3.71
C ASN A 77 3.15 5.82 4.19
N ILE A 78 3.82 4.96 4.94
CA ILE A 78 3.13 3.79 5.49
C ILE A 78 2.15 4.25 6.55
N ASN A 79 0.88 3.87 6.37
CA ASN A 79 -0.14 4.19 7.31
C ASN A 79 -0.23 3.15 8.43
N GLY A 80 0.06 1.91 8.11
CA GLY A 80 0.03 0.88 9.13
C GLY A 80 0.08 -0.50 8.53
N VAL A 81 0.11 -1.48 9.40
CA VAL A 81 0.14 -2.88 9.00
C VAL A 81 -0.99 -3.58 9.73
N ILE A 82 -1.78 -4.34 8.98
CA ILE A 82 -2.83 -5.14 9.57
C ILE A 82 -2.32 -6.57 9.61
N GLU A 83 -2.17 -7.10 10.81
CA GLU A 83 -1.72 -8.47 10.97
C GLU A 83 -2.93 -9.37 10.80
N LEU A 84 -2.92 -10.13 9.75
CA LEU A 84 -4.02 -11.03 9.51
C LEU A 84 -3.73 -12.33 10.20
N ASP A 85 -4.34 -12.48 11.35
CA ASP A 85 -4.07 -13.63 12.17
C ASP A 85 -5.11 -14.63 11.85
N ASP A 86 -4.83 -15.54 10.99
CA ASP A 86 -5.88 -16.40 10.62
C ASP A 86 -5.82 -17.68 11.29
N ASP A 87 -5.15 -17.75 12.30
CA ASP A 87 -5.20 -18.91 12.93
C ASP A 87 -6.25 -19.03 13.75
N ASP A 88 -6.78 -18.72 13.83
CA ASP A 88 -7.67 -18.89 14.54
C ASP A 88 -8.40 -19.79 14.58
N GLU A 89 -8.21 -20.10 14.35
CA GLU A 89 -8.83 -20.70 14.48
C GLU A 89 -9.28 -21.31 15.02
N ASP A 90 -9.37 -21.42 15.19
CA ASP A 90 -9.80 -21.91 15.74
C ASP A 90 -10.02 -22.36 15.91
#